data_fa719272a2b29e4d0943cbcb50d52e98
#
_entry.id   fa719272a2b29e4d0943cbcb50d52e98
#
_cell.length_a   1.000
_cell.length_b   1.000
_cell.length_c   1.000
_cell.angle_alpha   90.00
_cell.angle_beta   90.00
_cell.angle_gamma   90.00
#
_symmetry.space_group_name_H-M   'P 1'
#
loop_
_entity.id
_entity.type
_entity.pdbx_description
1 polymer ?
#
loop_
_entity_poly.entity_id
_entity_poly.type
_entity_poly.pdbx_seq_one_letter_code
_entity_poly.pdbx_strand_id
1 'polypeptide(L)'
;IIHFLDALRNGDGPKLLSYIHDALSEGRDATQIMEALIQHVRALLVGKVAPDADELKVYDAFKDEFLAQAESIDFNELNQYVRSAQSIMNDAKQVDNPRTIIEMGLLVLCAKLGSVDESLEDRVYALESSERSERNDLLNRMAQLEQRGPAASTPAYGANAFGPPSGYANSFVPVDNTATAQSTPLSSAQNTTVGTV
;
A
#
# COMPACT_ATOMS: atom_id res chain seq x y z
N ILE A 1 15.88 -23.55 1.38
CA ILE A 1 14.71 -22.65 1.28
C ILE A 1 15.11 -21.19 1.40
N ILE A 2 16.15 -20.86 2.18
CA ILE A 2 16.66 -19.49 2.34
C ILE A 2 16.99 -18.89 0.96
N HIS A 3 17.89 -19.53 0.20
CA HIS A 3 18.27 -19.07 -1.14
C HIS A 3 17.12 -19.05 -2.16
N PHE A 4 16.09 -19.88 -1.94
CA PHE A 4 14.87 -19.88 -2.75
C PHE A 4 14.10 -18.56 -2.57
N LEU A 5 13.92 -18.13 -1.32
CA LEU A 5 13.27 -16.86 -1.02
C LEU A 5 14.09 -15.67 -1.53
N ASP A 6 15.42 -15.74 -1.45
CA ASP A 6 16.30 -14.70 -1.99
C ASP A 6 16.18 -14.59 -3.51
N ALA A 7 16.13 -15.72 -4.24
CA ALA A 7 15.92 -15.71 -5.68
C ALA A 7 14.55 -15.12 -6.05
N LEU A 8 13.51 -15.47 -5.28
CA LEU A 8 12.16 -14.96 -5.46
C LEU A 8 12.13 -13.43 -5.27
N ARG A 9 12.76 -12.93 -4.21
CA ARG A 9 12.82 -11.52 -3.86
C ARG A 9 13.58 -10.69 -4.89
N ASN A 10 14.71 -11.22 -5.36
CA ASN A 10 15.56 -10.52 -6.34
C ASN A 10 15.02 -10.56 -7.77
N GLY A 11 13.86 -11.18 -7.99
CA GLY A 11 13.30 -11.32 -9.35
C GLY A 11 14.10 -12.27 -10.25
N ASP A 12 14.94 -13.15 -9.68
CA ASP A 12 15.80 -14.07 -10.42
C ASP A 12 15.01 -15.33 -10.83
N GLY A 13 14.17 -15.17 -11.88
CA GLY A 13 13.34 -16.26 -12.41
C GLY A 13 14.11 -17.51 -12.84
N PRO A 14 15.23 -17.40 -13.57
CA PRO A 14 16.06 -18.54 -13.94
C PRO A 14 16.56 -19.35 -12.73
N LYS A 15 17.04 -18.67 -11.69
CA LYS A 15 17.52 -19.30 -10.47
C LYS A 15 16.41 -19.93 -9.67
N LEU A 16 15.24 -19.27 -9.60
CA LEU A 16 14.04 -19.80 -8.97
C LEU A 16 13.62 -21.13 -9.64
N LEU A 17 13.56 -21.16 -10.99
CA LEU A 17 13.24 -22.37 -11.73
C LEU A 17 14.24 -23.50 -11.51
N SER A 18 15.54 -23.18 -11.43
CA SER A 18 16.54 -24.19 -11.10
C SER A 18 16.27 -24.84 -9.74
N TYR A 19 15.98 -24.06 -8.70
CA TYR A 19 15.66 -24.59 -7.39
C TYR A 19 14.39 -25.46 -7.37
N ILE A 20 13.36 -25.07 -8.14
CA ILE A 20 12.15 -25.87 -8.28
C ILE A 20 12.47 -27.19 -8.97
N HIS A 21 13.23 -27.13 -10.07
CA HIS A 21 13.63 -28.33 -10.83
C HIS A 21 14.46 -29.30 -9.98
N ASP A 22 15.43 -28.80 -9.24
CA ASP A 22 16.28 -29.59 -8.37
C ASP A 22 15.46 -30.28 -7.28
N ALA A 23 14.55 -29.56 -6.63
CA ALA A 23 13.67 -30.12 -5.60
C ALA A 23 12.73 -31.21 -6.17
N LEU A 24 12.19 -30.99 -7.39
CA LEU A 24 11.35 -32.00 -8.06
C LEU A 24 12.16 -33.23 -8.48
N SER A 25 13.42 -33.06 -8.90
CA SER A 25 14.32 -34.17 -9.25
C SER A 25 14.72 -35.01 -8.05
N GLU A 26 14.76 -34.40 -6.85
CA GLU A 26 14.94 -35.06 -5.56
C GLU A 26 13.66 -35.81 -5.09
N GLY A 27 12.59 -35.76 -5.87
CA GLY A 27 11.33 -36.47 -5.56
C GLY A 27 10.38 -35.69 -4.65
N ARG A 28 10.59 -34.40 -4.44
CA ARG A 28 9.64 -33.53 -3.73
C ARG A 28 8.48 -33.18 -4.65
N ASP A 29 7.31 -33.00 -4.07
CA ASP A 29 6.15 -32.48 -4.81
C ASP A 29 6.15 -30.93 -4.78
N ALA A 30 5.59 -30.32 -5.82
CA ALA A 30 5.47 -28.87 -5.93
C ALA A 30 4.69 -28.25 -4.76
N THR A 31 3.66 -28.94 -4.25
CA THR A 31 2.91 -28.56 -3.06
C THR A 31 3.80 -28.51 -1.81
N GLN A 32 4.69 -29.49 -1.65
CA GLN A 32 5.64 -29.51 -0.53
C GLN A 32 6.65 -28.35 -0.59
N ILE A 33 7.06 -27.95 -1.80
CA ILE A 33 7.94 -26.78 -1.99
C ILE A 33 7.22 -25.51 -1.52
N MET A 34 5.94 -25.35 -1.90
CA MET A 34 5.13 -24.21 -1.47
C MET A 34 4.87 -24.21 0.04
N GLU A 35 4.56 -25.36 0.61
CA GLU A 35 4.40 -25.49 2.07
C GLU A 35 5.67 -25.12 2.82
N ALA A 36 6.83 -25.58 2.34
CA ALA A 36 8.12 -25.23 2.93
C ALA A 36 8.39 -23.71 2.81
N LEU A 37 8.03 -23.07 1.68
CA LEU A 37 8.16 -21.63 1.52
C LEU A 37 7.27 -20.88 2.52
N ILE A 38 6.00 -21.26 2.64
CA ILE A 38 5.05 -20.63 3.58
C ILE A 38 5.54 -20.77 5.02
N GLN A 39 6.02 -21.96 5.41
CA GLN A 39 6.58 -22.21 6.75
C GLN A 39 7.83 -21.38 6.99
N HIS A 40 8.70 -21.25 6.00
CA HIS A 40 9.90 -20.44 6.13
C HIS A 40 9.59 -18.96 6.32
N VAL A 41 8.71 -18.40 5.49
CA VAL A 41 8.29 -16.98 5.63
C VAL A 41 7.58 -16.73 6.96
N ARG A 42 6.76 -17.70 7.43
CA ARG A 42 6.16 -17.62 8.76
C ARG A 42 7.23 -17.61 9.85
N ALA A 43 8.25 -18.48 9.73
CA ALA A 43 9.36 -18.51 10.70
C ALA A 43 10.13 -17.18 10.74
N LEU A 44 10.34 -16.53 9.58
CA LEU A 44 10.93 -15.19 9.52
C LEU A 44 10.08 -14.13 10.24
N LEU A 45 8.75 -14.18 10.10
CA LEU A 45 7.84 -13.31 10.86
C LEU A 45 7.96 -13.56 12.38
N VAL A 46 8.00 -14.82 12.80
CA VAL A 46 8.22 -15.17 14.20
C VAL A 46 9.58 -14.69 14.69
N GLY A 47 10.63 -14.87 13.89
CA GLY A 47 11.98 -14.40 14.21
C GLY A 47 12.10 -12.90 14.42
N LYS A 48 11.30 -12.11 13.70
CA LYS A 48 11.22 -10.64 13.89
C LYS A 48 10.57 -10.25 15.22
N VAL A 49 9.60 -11.02 15.69
CA VAL A 49 8.81 -10.69 16.89
C VAL A 49 9.39 -11.35 18.12
N ALA A 50 9.87 -12.59 17.99
CA ALA A 50 10.35 -13.43 19.07
C ALA A 50 11.57 -14.26 18.59
N PRO A 51 12.77 -13.67 18.51
CA PRO A 51 13.96 -14.34 17.96
C PRO A 51 14.43 -15.58 18.77
N ASP A 52 14.00 -15.68 20.02
CA ASP A 52 14.33 -16.79 20.91
C ASP A 52 13.24 -17.86 21.02
N ALA A 53 12.22 -17.81 20.12
CA ALA A 53 11.14 -18.78 20.14
C ALA A 53 11.64 -20.21 19.87
N ASP A 54 11.11 -21.19 20.62
CA ASP A 54 11.48 -22.60 20.47
C ASP A 54 11.22 -23.14 19.05
N GLU A 55 10.26 -22.58 18.34
CA GLU A 55 9.93 -22.94 16.95
C GLU A 55 11.09 -22.67 15.98
N LEU A 56 12.01 -21.76 16.33
CA LEU A 56 13.14 -21.37 15.48
C LEU A 56 14.35 -22.31 15.63
N LYS A 57 14.34 -23.24 16.58
CA LYS A 57 15.42 -24.22 16.77
C LYS A 57 15.70 -25.09 15.54
N VAL A 58 14.71 -25.22 14.65
CA VAL A 58 14.87 -25.90 13.35
C VAL A 58 15.93 -25.21 12.47
N TYR A 59 16.15 -23.92 12.70
CA TYR A 59 17.11 -23.09 11.95
C TYR A 59 18.46 -22.93 12.65
N ASP A 60 18.69 -23.59 13.79
CA ASP A 60 19.96 -23.46 14.56
C ASP A 60 21.22 -23.72 13.73
N ALA A 61 21.14 -24.64 12.74
CA ALA A 61 22.24 -24.92 11.83
C ALA A 61 22.57 -23.77 10.85
N PHE A 62 21.63 -22.88 10.62
CA PHE A 62 21.72 -21.74 9.67
C PHE A 62 21.24 -20.43 10.32
N LYS A 63 21.43 -20.32 11.64
CA LYS A 63 20.87 -19.24 12.45
C LYS A 63 21.28 -17.86 11.96
N ASP A 64 22.55 -17.68 11.62
CA ASP A 64 23.08 -16.40 11.19
C ASP A 64 22.47 -15.96 9.84
N GLU A 65 22.38 -16.89 8.88
CA GLU A 65 21.75 -16.62 7.57
C GLU A 65 20.25 -16.34 7.71
N PHE A 66 19.58 -17.11 8.57
CA PHE A 66 18.15 -16.93 8.84
C PHE A 66 17.86 -15.58 9.49
N LEU A 67 18.63 -15.17 10.49
CA LEU A 67 18.45 -13.87 11.15
C LEU A 67 18.79 -12.72 10.20
N ALA A 68 19.86 -12.83 9.43
CA ALA A 68 20.20 -11.82 8.42
C ALA A 68 19.07 -11.65 7.38
N GLN A 69 18.48 -12.77 6.94
CA GLN A 69 17.33 -12.73 6.04
C GLN A 69 16.11 -12.11 6.73
N ALA A 70 15.82 -12.47 7.98
CA ALA A 70 14.73 -11.89 8.75
C ALA A 70 14.89 -10.37 8.93
N GLU A 71 16.10 -9.87 9.16
CA GLU A 71 16.37 -8.44 9.29
C GLU A 71 16.22 -7.70 7.95
N SER A 72 16.64 -8.32 6.86
CA SER A 72 16.68 -7.69 5.53
C SER A 72 15.30 -7.51 4.87
N ILE A 73 14.28 -8.23 5.31
CA ILE A 73 12.93 -8.21 4.71
C ILE A 73 11.96 -7.48 5.64
N ASP A 74 11.18 -6.53 5.12
CA ASP A 74 10.19 -5.82 5.92
C ASP A 74 9.01 -6.72 6.33
N PHE A 75 8.36 -6.38 7.46
CA PHE A 75 7.21 -7.13 7.97
C PHE A 75 6.04 -7.18 6.98
N ASN A 76 5.76 -6.06 6.32
CA ASN A 76 4.70 -5.98 5.31
C ASN A 76 5.02 -6.83 4.08
N GLU A 77 6.28 -6.84 3.66
CA GLU A 77 6.80 -7.66 2.56
C GLU A 77 6.64 -9.15 2.88
N LEU A 78 7.06 -9.61 4.06
CA LEU A 78 6.84 -10.99 4.50
C LEU A 78 5.35 -11.37 4.52
N ASN A 79 4.49 -10.49 5.01
CA ASN A 79 3.04 -10.72 5.03
C ASN A 79 2.47 -10.83 3.60
N GLN A 80 2.98 -10.03 2.67
CA GLN A 80 2.60 -10.11 1.25
C GLN A 80 3.04 -11.45 0.64
N TYR A 81 4.25 -11.94 0.95
CA TYR A 81 4.71 -13.26 0.50
C TYR A 81 3.81 -14.38 0.98
N VAL A 82 3.45 -14.39 2.27
CA VAL A 82 2.52 -15.40 2.82
C VAL A 82 1.20 -15.39 2.08
N ARG A 83 0.60 -14.22 1.89
CA ARG A 83 -0.70 -14.08 1.20
C ARG A 83 -0.62 -14.56 -0.25
N SER A 84 0.42 -14.16 -0.98
CA SER A 84 0.62 -14.56 -2.37
C SER A 84 0.85 -16.06 -2.50
N ALA A 85 1.70 -16.64 -1.62
CA ALA A 85 1.95 -18.06 -1.60
C ALA A 85 0.71 -18.88 -1.24
N GLN A 86 -0.10 -18.41 -0.29
CA GLN A 86 -1.39 -19.04 0.06
C GLN A 86 -2.39 -18.98 -1.09
N SER A 87 -2.46 -17.86 -1.83
CA SER A 87 -3.32 -17.74 -3.00
C SER A 87 -2.92 -18.75 -4.07
N ILE A 88 -1.63 -18.83 -4.41
CA ILE A 88 -1.11 -19.81 -5.39
C ILE A 88 -1.42 -21.24 -4.94
N MET A 89 -1.26 -21.54 -3.65
CA MET A 89 -1.59 -22.86 -3.11
C MET A 89 -3.08 -23.19 -3.20
N ASN A 90 -3.95 -22.21 -2.96
CA ASN A 90 -5.40 -22.39 -3.07
C ASN A 90 -5.81 -22.63 -4.53
N ASP A 91 -5.23 -21.88 -5.47
CA ASP A 91 -5.48 -22.07 -6.90
C ASP A 91 -4.99 -23.44 -7.37
N ALA A 92 -3.82 -23.89 -6.89
CA ALA A 92 -3.26 -25.20 -7.21
C ALA A 92 -4.11 -26.37 -6.71
N LYS A 93 -4.83 -26.21 -5.58
CA LYS A 93 -5.75 -27.24 -5.06
C LYS A 93 -7.01 -27.45 -5.89
N GLN A 94 -7.34 -26.51 -6.77
CA GLN A 94 -8.57 -26.54 -7.57
C GLN A 94 -8.37 -27.17 -8.94
N VAL A 95 -7.15 -27.56 -9.28
CA VAL A 95 -6.79 -28.09 -10.61
C VAL A 95 -6.15 -29.47 -10.52
N ASP A 96 -6.26 -30.25 -11.60
CA ASP A 96 -5.69 -31.60 -11.69
C ASP A 96 -4.15 -31.59 -11.74
N ASN A 97 -3.56 -30.48 -12.21
CA ASN A 97 -2.10 -30.33 -12.28
C ASN A 97 -1.60 -29.16 -11.42
N PRO A 98 -1.46 -29.35 -10.10
CA PRO A 98 -1.02 -28.32 -9.17
C PRO A 98 0.39 -27.79 -9.48
N ARG A 99 1.26 -28.64 -10.03
CA ARG A 99 2.64 -28.28 -10.36
C ARG A 99 2.72 -27.06 -11.30
N THR A 100 1.98 -27.10 -12.40
CA THR A 100 2.00 -26.00 -13.37
C THR A 100 1.52 -24.68 -12.76
N ILE A 101 0.47 -24.73 -11.93
CA ILE A 101 -0.05 -23.53 -11.26
C ILE A 101 0.97 -22.97 -10.29
N ILE A 102 1.66 -23.82 -9.54
CA ILE A 102 2.70 -23.41 -8.57
C ILE A 102 3.90 -22.79 -9.31
N GLU A 103 4.42 -23.46 -10.33
CA GLU A 103 5.55 -22.95 -11.12
C GLU A 103 5.23 -21.57 -11.73
N MET A 104 4.06 -21.46 -12.38
CA MET A 104 3.64 -20.19 -12.97
C MET A 104 3.36 -19.10 -11.92
N GLY A 105 2.71 -19.46 -10.82
CA GLY A 105 2.40 -18.54 -9.75
C GLY A 105 3.67 -17.96 -9.11
N LEU A 106 4.66 -18.81 -8.87
CA LEU A 106 5.97 -18.39 -8.34
C LEU A 106 6.74 -17.50 -9.32
N LEU A 107 6.70 -17.80 -10.63
CA LEU A 107 7.31 -16.95 -11.64
C LEU A 107 6.64 -15.58 -11.75
N VAL A 108 5.30 -15.54 -11.70
CA VAL A 108 4.56 -14.26 -11.70
C VAL A 108 4.87 -13.46 -10.44
N LEU A 109 4.97 -14.13 -9.28
CA LEU A 109 5.34 -13.49 -8.03
C LEU A 109 6.76 -12.93 -8.10
N CYS A 110 7.70 -13.72 -8.59
CA CYS A 110 9.10 -13.34 -8.81
C CYS A 110 9.21 -12.10 -9.74
N ALA A 111 8.51 -12.11 -10.87
CA ALA A 111 8.51 -10.99 -11.80
C ALA A 111 7.92 -9.71 -11.20
N LYS A 112 6.84 -9.84 -10.40
CA LYS A 112 6.24 -8.70 -9.71
C LYS A 112 7.19 -8.08 -8.68
N LEU A 113 7.92 -8.89 -7.95
CA LEU A 113 8.85 -8.44 -6.92
C LEU A 113 10.07 -7.76 -7.52
N GLY A 114 10.65 -8.34 -8.58
CA GLY A 114 11.76 -7.72 -9.30
C GLY A 114 11.41 -6.40 -10.01
N SER A 115 10.12 -6.16 -10.30
CA SER A 115 9.66 -4.94 -10.97
C SER A 115 9.13 -3.87 -10.00
N VAL A 116 8.85 -4.23 -8.74
CA VAL A 116 8.25 -3.30 -7.77
C VAL A 116 9.22 -2.20 -7.36
N ASP A 117 10.49 -2.52 -7.16
CA ASP A 117 11.49 -1.52 -6.78
C ASP A 117 11.73 -0.51 -7.89
N GLU A 118 11.92 -0.98 -9.14
CA GLU A 118 12.15 -0.11 -10.30
C GLU A 118 10.91 0.73 -10.64
N SER A 119 9.71 0.15 -10.55
CA SER A 119 8.45 0.86 -10.80
C SER A 119 8.08 1.89 -9.72
N LEU A 120 8.43 1.65 -8.46
CA LEU A 120 8.17 2.60 -7.38
C LEU A 120 9.17 3.75 -7.40
N GLU A 121 10.44 3.49 -7.64
CA GLU A 121 11.46 4.52 -7.80
C GLU A 121 11.15 5.44 -8.99
N ASP A 122 10.79 4.88 -10.14
CA ASP A 122 10.37 5.64 -11.32
C ASP A 122 9.12 6.49 -11.04
N ARG A 123 8.14 5.97 -10.30
CA ARG A 123 6.93 6.72 -9.93
C ARG A 123 7.22 7.80 -8.90
N VAL A 124 8.07 7.52 -7.92
CA VAL A 124 8.51 8.53 -6.94
C VAL A 124 9.28 9.65 -7.66
N TYR A 125 10.23 9.29 -8.54
CA TYR A 125 10.98 10.26 -9.33
C TYR A 125 10.06 11.10 -10.24
N ALA A 126 9.06 10.49 -10.88
CA ALA A 126 8.08 11.19 -11.70
C ALA A 126 7.24 12.16 -10.88
N LEU A 127 6.78 11.76 -9.68
CA LEU A 127 6.02 12.62 -8.77
C LEU A 127 6.87 13.79 -8.25
N GLU A 128 8.11 13.53 -7.81
CA GLU A 128 9.01 14.57 -7.33
C GLU A 128 9.37 15.57 -8.44
N SER A 129 9.56 15.09 -9.67
CA SER A 129 9.86 15.97 -10.82
C SER A 129 8.65 16.83 -11.20
N SER A 130 7.44 16.29 -11.12
CA SER A 130 6.17 17.02 -11.32
C SER A 130 5.99 18.11 -10.27
N GLU A 131 6.16 17.77 -8.98
CA GLU A 131 6.08 18.76 -7.89
C GLU A 131 7.10 19.90 -8.04
N ARG A 132 8.33 19.58 -8.42
CA ARG A 132 9.36 20.59 -8.67
C ARG A 132 8.99 21.51 -9.81
N SER A 133 8.44 20.96 -10.89
CA SER A 133 7.99 21.72 -12.06
C SER A 133 6.83 22.66 -11.70
N GLU A 134 5.81 22.15 -11.00
CA GLU A 134 4.66 22.95 -10.55
C GLU A 134 5.09 24.07 -9.58
N ARG A 135 5.97 23.76 -8.64
CA ARG A 135 6.52 24.77 -7.72
C ARG A 135 7.27 25.87 -8.43
N ASN A 136 8.12 25.50 -9.42
CA ASN A 136 8.85 26.49 -10.21
C ASN A 136 7.92 27.34 -11.06
N ASP A 137 6.86 26.77 -11.64
CA ASP A 137 5.85 27.51 -12.38
C ASP A 137 5.09 28.49 -11.51
N LEU A 138 4.69 28.08 -10.31
CA LEU A 138 4.08 28.95 -9.31
C LEU A 138 5.01 30.10 -8.89
N LEU A 139 6.27 29.81 -8.61
CA LEU A 139 7.27 30.84 -8.26
C LEU A 139 7.48 31.84 -9.39
N ASN A 140 7.56 31.37 -10.65
CA ASN A 140 7.68 32.22 -11.81
C ASN A 140 6.42 33.10 -11.99
N ARG A 141 5.23 32.57 -11.79
CA ARG A 141 3.98 33.33 -11.84
C ARG A 141 3.89 34.37 -10.72
N MET A 142 4.32 34.01 -9.51
CA MET A 142 4.39 34.97 -8.39
C MET A 142 5.37 36.11 -8.70
N ALA A 143 6.59 35.81 -9.18
CA ALA A 143 7.57 36.80 -9.58
C ALA A 143 7.06 37.73 -10.69
N GLN A 144 6.31 37.20 -11.66
CA GLN A 144 5.67 38.01 -12.71
C GLN A 144 4.58 38.92 -12.16
N LEU A 145 3.78 38.48 -11.16
CA LEU A 145 2.76 39.30 -10.52
C LEU A 145 3.40 40.40 -9.68
N GLU A 146 4.49 40.13 -8.98
CA GLU A 146 5.24 41.14 -8.23
C GLU A 146 5.88 42.18 -9.12
N GLN A 147 6.39 41.81 -10.30
CA GLN A 147 6.96 42.72 -11.29
C GLN A 147 5.88 43.57 -11.97
N ARG A 148 4.62 43.13 -12.04
CA ARG A 148 3.52 43.89 -12.61
C ARG A 148 3.06 45.07 -11.79
N GLY A 149 3.47 45.19 -10.53
CA GLY A 149 3.09 46.31 -9.66
C GLY A 149 1.59 46.51 -9.54
N PRO A 150 1.07 47.15 -8.53
CA PRO A 150 -0.36 47.50 -8.51
C PRO A 150 -0.65 48.43 -9.68
N ALA A 151 -1.36 47.94 -10.70
CA ALA A 151 -1.90 48.76 -11.75
C ALA A 151 -2.86 49.75 -11.09
N ALA A 152 -2.38 50.98 -10.94
CA ALA A 152 -3.20 52.11 -10.56
C ALA A 152 -4.18 52.39 -11.72
N SER A 153 -5.29 51.71 -11.73
CA SER A 153 -6.47 52.09 -12.50
C SER A 153 -7.51 52.56 -11.52
N THR A 154 -7.42 53.83 -11.15
CA THR A 154 -8.60 54.62 -10.79
C THR A 154 -9.39 54.83 -12.06
N PRO A 155 -10.59 54.30 -12.23
CA PRO A 155 -11.48 54.78 -13.27
C PRO A 155 -11.98 56.16 -12.83
N ALA A 156 -11.58 57.20 -13.60
CA ALA A 156 -12.19 58.51 -13.49
C ALA A 156 -13.68 58.34 -13.78
N TYR A 157 -14.50 58.55 -12.77
CA TYR A 157 -15.95 58.58 -12.86
C TYR A 157 -16.31 59.95 -13.48
N GLY A 158 -16.45 59.97 -14.79
CA GLY A 158 -17.06 61.11 -15.52
C GLY A 158 -18.56 61.13 -15.27
N ALA A 159 -18.99 62.19 -14.60
CA ALA A 159 -20.41 62.54 -14.45
C ALA A 159 -21.05 62.81 -15.80
N ASN A 160 -22.04 62.02 -16.19
CA ASN A 160 -23.14 62.51 -17.01
C ASN A 160 -24.39 61.67 -16.85
N ALA A 161 -25.38 62.35 -16.42
CA ALA A 161 -26.80 62.16 -16.39
C ALA A 161 -27.43 61.15 -17.37
N PHE A 162 -28.19 60.20 -16.79
CA PHE A 162 -29.53 59.85 -17.32
C PHE A 162 -30.32 59.14 -16.19
N GLY A 163 -31.57 59.62 -16.01
CA GLY A 163 -32.45 59.17 -14.92
C GLY A 163 -32.99 57.76 -15.06
N PRO A 164 -33.72 57.28 -14.05
CA PRO A 164 -34.09 55.89 -13.90
C PRO A 164 -35.33 55.47 -14.69
N PRO A 165 -35.39 54.25 -15.24
CA PRO A 165 -36.68 53.60 -15.48
C PRO A 165 -37.03 52.75 -14.27
N SER A 166 -38.22 53.01 -13.77
CA SER A 166 -38.93 52.24 -12.73
C SER A 166 -39.20 50.79 -13.12
N GLY A 167 -39.14 49.94 -12.14
CA GLY A 167 -39.88 48.69 -12.10
C GLY A 167 -38.99 47.43 -12.14
N TYR A 168 -38.81 46.86 -10.98
CA TYR A 168 -39.15 45.50 -10.57
C TYR A 168 -38.57 45.28 -9.17
N ALA A 169 -39.48 45.28 -8.22
CA ALA A 169 -39.22 44.77 -6.88
C ALA A 169 -38.96 43.27 -6.99
N ASN A 170 -37.81 42.85 -6.51
CA ASN A 170 -37.66 41.46 -6.13
C ASN A 170 -36.97 41.39 -4.76
N SER A 171 -37.75 40.94 -3.82
CA SER A 171 -37.48 40.76 -2.43
C SER A 171 -36.34 39.76 -2.21
N PHE A 172 -35.23 40.25 -1.73
CA PHE A 172 -34.16 39.41 -1.20
C PHE A 172 -34.39 39.23 0.31
N VAL A 173 -34.74 38.02 0.72
CA VAL A 173 -34.87 37.66 2.12
C VAL A 173 -33.48 37.16 2.60
N PRO A 174 -32.88 37.78 3.60
CA PRO A 174 -31.66 37.23 4.20
C PRO A 174 -31.99 36.00 5.06
N VAL A 175 -31.36 34.91 4.78
CA VAL A 175 -31.42 33.69 5.62
C VAL A 175 -30.45 33.87 6.77
N ASP A 176 -31.02 34.03 7.93
CA ASP A 176 -30.29 34.05 9.21
C ASP A 176 -29.88 32.66 9.61
N ASN A 177 -28.57 32.38 9.68
CA ASN A 177 -28.02 31.08 9.99
C ASN A 177 -27.49 31.05 11.42
N THR A 178 -28.40 31.09 12.40
CA THR A 178 -28.13 30.80 13.80
C THR A 178 -28.80 29.48 14.18
N ALA A 179 -28.09 28.37 14.00
CA ALA A 179 -28.49 27.10 14.57
C ALA A 179 -27.65 26.80 15.81
N THR A 180 -28.28 26.99 16.90
CA THR A 180 -27.88 26.68 18.27
C THR A 180 -27.64 25.18 18.45
N ALA A 181 -26.50 24.83 19.00
CA ALA A 181 -26.21 23.49 19.49
C ALA A 181 -27.09 23.13 20.67
N GLN A 182 -27.90 22.09 20.53
CA GLN A 182 -28.56 21.42 21.64
C GLN A 182 -27.96 20.05 21.86
N SER A 183 -27.25 19.96 22.97
CA SER A 183 -26.82 18.72 23.62
C SER A 183 -28.00 18.07 24.33
N THR A 184 -28.31 16.80 24.01
CA THR A 184 -29.19 15.96 24.84
C THR A 184 -28.39 14.85 25.51
N PRO A 185 -28.62 14.59 26.81
CA PRO A 185 -27.84 13.64 27.58
C PRO A 185 -28.39 12.21 27.43
N LEU A 186 -27.45 11.25 27.48
CA LEU A 186 -27.72 9.82 27.61
C LEU A 186 -28.50 9.51 28.89
N SER A 187 -29.63 8.85 28.73
CA SER A 187 -30.35 8.18 29.82
C SER A 187 -29.89 6.74 29.92
N SER A 188 -29.34 6.42 31.04
CA SER A 188 -29.09 5.10 31.58
C SER A 188 -30.42 4.32 31.80
N ALA A 189 -30.51 3.11 31.32
CA ALA A 189 -31.46 2.15 31.80
C ALA A 189 -30.75 0.86 32.17
N GLN A 190 -30.83 0.59 33.42
CA GLN A 190 -30.45 -0.58 34.18
C GLN A 190 -31.32 -1.79 33.85
N ASN A 191 -30.65 -2.93 33.92
CA ASN A 191 -31.10 -4.03 34.77
C ASN A 191 -32.23 -4.94 34.25
N THR A 192 -32.03 -6.22 34.17
CA THR A 192 -32.62 -7.18 35.13
C THR A 192 -32.09 -8.60 34.85
N THR A 193 -31.47 -9.16 35.87
CA THR A 193 -31.31 -10.54 36.28
C THR A 193 -32.59 -11.38 36.15
N VAL A 194 -32.42 -12.69 35.99
CA VAL A 194 -33.15 -13.90 36.50
C VAL A 194 -32.90 -15.01 35.48
N GLY A 195 -32.28 -16.16 35.65
CA GLY A 195 -32.37 -17.05 36.81
C GLY A 195 -32.72 -18.45 36.27
N THR A 196 -31.89 -19.41 36.56
CA THR A 196 -32.18 -20.81 36.90
C THR A 196 -33.03 -21.65 35.91
N VAL A 197 -32.50 -22.68 35.32
CA VAL A 197 -32.50 -24.11 35.67
C VAL A 197 -31.52 -24.85 34.78
#